data_ec06fa02cfbc8362682ebb323c1f4ab2
#
_entry.id   ec06fa02cfbc8362682ebb323c1f4ab2
#
_cell.length_a   1.000
_cell.length_b   1.000
_cell.length_c   1.000
_cell.angle_alpha   90.00
_cell.angle_beta   90.00
_cell.angle_gamma   90.00
#
_symmetry.space_group_name_H-M   'P 1'
#
loop_
_entity.id
_entity.type
_entity.pdbx_description
1 polymer ?
#
loop_
_entity_poly.entity_id
_entity_poly.type
_entity_poly.pdbx_seq_one_letter_code
_entity_poly.pdbx_strand_id
1 'polypeptide(L)'
;MKTELLVGITTAAFFIVYFLTRARRRKQNKRTVKSGTVVLHQFLPSPLSLSGSPPCLKLETFLRMANIPNDSRYGLKFSKKGKIPWIEFNEEEIADSNFCIRFLRNEFKVDVDCSHLSDAEKGLAHSIQTTLEENTYW
;
A
#
# COMPACT_ATOMS: atom_id res chain seq x y z
N MET A 1 -2.53 38.66 25.35
CA MET A 1 -2.02 39.13 24.04
C MET A 1 -1.00 38.22 23.40
N LYS A 2 0.10 37.79 24.05
CA LYS A 2 1.09 36.86 23.47
C LYS A 2 0.60 35.44 23.23
N THR A 3 -0.26 34.92 24.07
CA THR A 3 -0.85 33.57 23.96
C THR A 3 -1.84 33.45 22.79
N GLU A 4 -2.66 34.46 22.56
CA GLU A 4 -3.59 34.51 21.43
C GLU A 4 -2.87 34.54 20.08
N LEU A 5 -1.76 35.29 20.03
CA LEU A 5 -0.93 35.35 18.81
C LEU A 5 -0.26 34.01 18.50
N LEU A 6 0.24 33.30 19.51
CA LEU A 6 0.85 31.98 19.38
C LEU A 6 -0.16 30.94 18.89
N VAL A 7 -1.37 30.91 19.43
CA VAL A 7 -2.44 30.02 19.00
C VAL A 7 -2.85 30.31 17.56
N GLY A 8 -2.92 31.59 17.15
CA GLY A 8 -3.22 31.95 15.77
C GLY A 8 -2.14 31.49 14.77
N ILE A 9 -0.86 31.58 15.13
CA ILE A 9 0.25 31.14 14.29
C ILE A 9 0.26 29.60 14.15
N THR A 10 0.05 28.87 15.22
CA THR A 10 0.02 27.40 15.19
C THR A 10 -1.15 26.85 14.37
N THR A 11 -2.32 27.45 14.47
CA THR A 11 -3.50 27.06 13.67
C THR A 11 -3.27 27.37 12.19
N ALA A 12 -2.75 28.55 11.85
CA ALA A 12 -2.42 28.91 10.47
C ALA A 12 -1.40 27.97 9.86
N ALA A 13 -0.32 27.63 10.59
CA ALA A 13 0.69 26.66 10.14
C ALA A 13 0.08 25.29 9.89
N PHE A 14 -0.81 24.80 10.76
CA PHE A 14 -1.52 23.55 10.59
C PHE A 14 -2.36 23.53 9.30
N PHE A 15 -3.11 24.59 9.03
CA PHE A 15 -3.90 24.70 7.81
C PHE A 15 -3.04 24.75 6.56
N ILE A 16 -1.92 25.47 6.58
CA ILE A 16 -0.99 25.54 5.45
C ILE A 16 -0.43 24.15 5.16
N VAL A 17 0.07 23.44 6.17
CA VAL A 17 0.59 22.06 6.00
C VAL A 17 -0.51 21.14 5.50
N TYR A 18 -1.73 21.23 6.04
CA TYR A 18 -2.88 20.46 5.57
C TYR A 18 -3.21 20.72 4.10
N PHE A 19 -3.28 21.98 3.67
CA PHE A 19 -3.56 22.33 2.27
C PHE A 19 -2.44 21.91 1.33
N LEU A 20 -1.17 22.07 1.72
CA LEU A 20 -0.02 21.64 0.93
C LEU A 20 0.01 20.10 0.75
N THR A 21 -0.23 19.36 1.81
CA THR A 21 -0.31 17.89 1.73
C THR A 21 -1.49 17.44 0.86
N ARG A 22 -2.65 18.09 0.99
CA ARG A 22 -3.83 17.82 0.17
C ARG A 22 -3.61 18.14 -1.31
N ALA A 23 -2.92 19.24 -1.62
CA ALA A 23 -2.60 19.62 -3.01
C ALA A 23 -1.60 18.64 -3.65
N ARG A 24 -0.56 18.23 -2.90
CA ARG A 24 0.40 17.20 -3.35
C ARG A 24 -0.30 15.87 -3.67
N ARG A 25 -1.24 15.44 -2.81
CA ARG A 25 -2.05 14.22 -3.01
C ARG A 25 -2.92 14.28 -4.27
N ARG A 26 -3.60 15.42 -4.50
CA ARG A 26 -4.40 15.62 -5.72
C ARG A 26 -3.55 15.55 -6.99
N LYS A 27 -2.32 16.09 -6.94
CA LYS A 27 -1.38 16.04 -8.06
C LYS A 27 -0.88 14.60 -8.31
N GLN A 28 -0.62 13.84 -7.25
CA GLN A 28 -0.19 12.45 -7.34
C GLN A 28 -1.28 11.55 -7.96
N ASN A 29 -2.54 11.70 -7.52
CA ASN A 29 -3.66 10.94 -8.05
C ASN A 29 -4.02 11.24 -9.53
N LYS A 30 -3.52 12.34 -10.09
CA LYS A 30 -3.73 12.74 -11.49
C LYS A 30 -2.59 12.36 -12.43
N ARG A 31 -1.51 11.75 -11.93
CA ARG A 31 -0.39 11.35 -12.79
C ARG A 31 -0.84 10.26 -13.76
N THR A 32 -0.54 10.47 -15.03
CA THR A 32 -0.63 9.42 -16.04
C THR A 32 0.44 8.38 -15.74
N VAL A 33 0.04 7.15 -15.55
CA VAL A 33 0.93 6.04 -15.23
C VAL A 33 1.51 5.48 -16.53
N LYS A 34 2.80 5.20 -16.55
CA LYS A 34 3.42 4.54 -17.69
C LYS A 34 2.90 3.11 -17.82
N SER A 35 2.72 2.63 -19.04
CA SER A 35 2.39 1.22 -19.29
C SER A 35 3.42 0.30 -18.62
N GLY A 36 2.95 -0.79 -18.03
CA GLY A 36 3.80 -1.73 -17.29
C GLY A 36 4.14 -1.32 -15.84
N THR A 37 3.57 -0.21 -15.35
CA THR A 37 3.72 0.22 -13.94
C THR A 37 2.48 -0.15 -13.14
N VAL A 38 2.68 -0.78 -11.99
CA VAL A 38 1.61 -1.14 -11.06
C VAL A 38 1.17 0.11 -10.28
N VAL A 39 -0.13 0.41 -10.27
CA VAL A 39 -0.67 1.46 -9.39
C VAL A 39 -1.16 0.82 -8.10
N LEU A 40 -0.49 1.12 -7.00
CA LEU A 40 -0.88 0.63 -5.67
C LEU A 40 -1.77 1.66 -4.96
N HIS A 41 -3.00 1.26 -4.65
CA HIS A 41 -3.91 2.04 -3.81
C HIS A 41 -3.83 1.58 -2.37
N GLN A 42 -3.47 2.49 -1.47
CA GLN A 42 -3.25 2.17 -0.07
C GLN A 42 -3.58 3.33 0.86
N PHE A 43 -3.65 3.05 2.17
CA PHE A 43 -3.80 4.08 3.19
C PHE A 43 -2.58 4.99 3.24
N LEU A 44 -2.79 6.17 3.81
CA LEU A 44 -1.71 7.11 4.06
C LEU A 44 -0.70 6.53 5.03
N PRO A 45 0.60 6.77 4.79
CA PRO A 45 1.61 6.52 5.80
C PRO A 45 1.33 7.40 7.03
N SER A 46 1.57 6.86 8.20
CA SER A 46 1.53 7.59 9.46
C SER A 46 2.88 8.29 9.70
N PRO A 47 2.91 9.42 10.42
CA PRO A 47 4.18 10.01 10.85
C PRO A 47 5.04 9.08 11.73
N LEU A 48 4.40 8.13 12.41
CA LEU A 48 5.04 7.22 13.35
C LEU A 48 5.29 5.81 12.77
N SER A 49 4.74 5.49 11.60
CA SER A 49 4.89 4.17 10.97
C SER A 49 4.81 4.27 9.45
N LEU A 50 5.45 3.33 8.75
CA LEU A 50 5.42 3.26 7.28
C LEU A 50 4.00 3.05 6.75
N SER A 51 3.17 2.32 7.47
CA SER A 51 1.75 2.14 7.16
C SER A 51 0.99 1.77 8.43
N GLY A 52 -0.21 2.30 8.61
CA GLY A 52 -1.15 1.88 9.65
C GLY A 52 -1.91 0.60 9.31
N SER A 53 -1.66 0.02 8.13
CA SER A 53 -2.33 -1.19 7.65
C SER A 53 -1.32 -2.27 7.29
N PRO A 54 -1.25 -3.38 8.04
CA PRO A 54 -0.35 -4.50 7.74
C PRO A 54 -0.51 -5.06 6.31
N PRO A 55 -1.72 -5.25 5.76
CA PRO A 55 -1.88 -5.68 4.37
C PRO A 55 -1.32 -4.70 3.35
N CYS A 56 -1.40 -3.39 3.61
CA CYS A 56 -0.79 -2.37 2.73
C CYS A 56 0.74 -2.45 2.78
N LEU A 57 1.30 -2.54 4.01
CA LEU A 57 2.74 -2.69 4.20
C LEU A 57 3.26 -3.96 3.54
N LYS A 58 2.56 -5.09 3.70
CA LYS A 58 2.89 -6.38 3.08
C LYS A 58 3.03 -6.24 1.55
N LEU A 59 2.03 -5.65 0.90
CA LEU A 59 2.01 -5.50 -0.56
C LEU A 59 3.08 -4.51 -1.05
N GLU A 60 3.27 -3.39 -0.36
CA GLU A 60 4.33 -2.42 -0.70
C GLU A 60 5.72 -3.03 -0.54
N THR A 61 5.95 -3.79 0.54
CA THR A 61 7.21 -4.50 0.78
C THR A 61 7.48 -5.51 -0.34
N PHE A 62 6.47 -6.29 -0.72
CA PHE A 62 6.60 -7.23 -1.83
C PHE A 62 7.00 -6.54 -3.14
N LEU A 63 6.34 -5.45 -3.52
CA LEU A 63 6.65 -4.68 -4.73
C LEU A 63 8.09 -4.18 -4.73
N ARG A 64 8.59 -3.73 -3.57
CA ARG A 64 9.97 -3.27 -3.40
C ARG A 64 10.99 -4.42 -3.49
N MET A 65 10.74 -5.54 -2.80
CA MET A 65 11.61 -6.73 -2.83
C MET A 65 11.71 -7.32 -4.23
N ALA A 66 10.59 -7.36 -4.95
CA ALA A 66 10.49 -7.84 -6.31
C ALA A 66 11.00 -6.83 -7.36
N ASN A 67 11.40 -5.63 -6.94
CA ASN A 67 11.81 -4.52 -7.83
C ASN A 67 10.79 -4.24 -8.95
N ILE A 68 9.49 -4.37 -8.64
CA ILE A 68 8.40 -4.11 -9.58
C ILE A 68 8.13 -2.61 -9.66
N PRO A 69 8.13 -2.00 -10.88
CA PRO A 69 7.79 -0.60 -11.05
C PRO A 69 6.39 -0.29 -10.53
N ASN A 70 6.29 0.60 -9.55
CA ASN A 70 5.00 0.94 -8.96
C ASN A 70 4.84 2.43 -8.69
N ASP A 71 3.58 2.90 -8.71
CA ASP A 71 3.16 4.25 -8.31
C ASP A 71 2.16 4.12 -7.17
N SER A 72 2.58 4.50 -5.95
CA SER A 72 1.74 4.42 -4.76
C SER A 72 0.79 5.61 -4.69
N ARG A 73 -0.51 5.33 -4.65
CA ARG A 73 -1.58 6.30 -4.48
C ARG A 73 -2.20 6.18 -3.11
N TYR A 74 -2.07 7.23 -2.35
CA TYR A 74 -2.52 7.27 -0.97
C TYR A 74 -3.91 7.88 -0.84
N GLY A 75 -4.80 7.22 -0.08
CA GLY A 75 -6.14 7.73 0.18
C GLY A 75 -7.09 6.67 0.69
N LEU A 76 -8.39 7.00 0.64
CA LEU A 76 -9.49 6.12 1.04
C LEU A 76 -10.28 5.63 -0.19
N LYS A 77 -9.60 5.44 -1.34
CA LYS A 77 -10.23 4.88 -2.53
C LYS A 77 -10.25 3.35 -2.39
N PHE A 78 -11.41 2.82 -2.12
CA PHE A 78 -11.62 1.38 -2.06
C PHE A 78 -11.76 0.78 -3.46
N SER A 79 -11.40 -0.49 -3.60
CA SER A 79 -11.64 -1.28 -4.80
C SER A 79 -13.15 -1.49 -5.03
N LYS A 80 -13.53 -2.00 -6.20
CA LYS A 80 -14.91 -2.44 -6.48
C LYS A 80 -15.42 -3.48 -5.48
N LYS A 81 -14.49 -4.23 -4.85
CA LYS A 81 -14.79 -5.23 -3.81
C LYS A 81 -14.80 -4.62 -2.39
N GLY A 82 -14.69 -3.29 -2.23
CA GLY A 82 -14.67 -2.61 -0.94
C GLY A 82 -13.41 -2.86 -0.11
N LYS A 83 -12.30 -3.26 -0.72
CA LYS A 83 -11.04 -3.59 -0.01
C LYS A 83 -9.92 -2.60 -0.31
N ILE A 84 -9.01 -2.43 0.65
CA ILE A 84 -7.69 -1.79 0.57
C ILE A 84 -6.69 -2.76 1.28
N PRO A 85 -5.47 -2.98 0.72
CA PRO A 85 -4.93 -2.44 -0.53
C PRO A 85 -5.51 -3.12 -1.77
N TRP A 86 -5.33 -2.44 -2.90
CA TRP A 86 -5.62 -2.98 -4.21
C TRP A 86 -4.71 -2.34 -5.27
N ILE A 87 -4.58 -3.01 -6.42
CA ILE A 87 -3.73 -2.55 -7.51
C ILE A 87 -4.53 -2.37 -8.80
N GLU A 88 -4.04 -1.45 -9.64
CA GLU A 88 -4.42 -1.34 -11.05
C GLU A 88 -3.19 -1.72 -11.90
N PHE A 89 -3.38 -2.62 -12.84
CA PHE A 89 -2.34 -2.99 -13.80
C PHE A 89 -2.99 -3.33 -15.15
N ASN A 90 -2.57 -2.66 -16.21
CA ASN A 90 -3.10 -2.84 -17.56
C ASN A 90 -4.65 -2.85 -17.61
N GLU A 91 -5.28 -1.87 -16.95
CA GLU A 91 -6.75 -1.72 -16.84
C GLU A 91 -7.45 -2.78 -15.97
N GLU A 92 -6.71 -3.73 -15.43
CA GLU A 92 -7.24 -4.73 -14.50
C GLU A 92 -7.13 -4.26 -13.05
N GLU A 93 -8.20 -4.48 -12.27
CA GLU A 93 -8.27 -4.15 -10.84
C GLU A 93 -8.21 -5.42 -10.01
N ILE A 94 -7.16 -5.57 -9.20
CA ILE A 94 -6.98 -6.71 -8.29
C ILE A 94 -7.02 -6.21 -6.86
N ALA A 95 -7.90 -6.77 -6.06
CA ALA A 95 -8.09 -6.42 -4.66
C ALA A 95 -7.72 -7.57 -3.73
N ASP A 96 -7.28 -7.22 -2.51
CA ASP A 96 -6.72 -8.09 -1.49
C ASP A 96 -5.21 -8.33 -1.68
N SER A 97 -4.44 -8.14 -0.60
CA SER A 97 -2.97 -8.20 -0.66
C SER A 97 -2.44 -9.55 -1.13
N ASN A 98 -3.09 -10.66 -0.74
CA ASN A 98 -2.68 -12.00 -1.15
C ASN A 98 -2.94 -12.25 -2.65
N PHE A 99 -4.12 -11.85 -3.13
CA PHE A 99 -4.44 -11.95 -4.56
C PHE A 99 -3.56 -11.04 -5.39
N CYS A 100 -3.27 -9.82 -4.94
CA CYS A 100 -2.34 -8.91 -5.60
C CYS A 100 -0.95 -9.54 -5.73
N ILE A 101 -0.38 -10.08 -4.65
CA ILE A 101 0.94 -10.72 -4.65
C ILE A 101 0.95 -11.92 -5.59
N ARG A 102 -0.07 -12.77 -5.55
CA ARG A 102 -0.17 -13.94 -6.44
C ARG A 102 -0.21 -13.53 -7.92
N PHE A 103 -1.02 -12.52 -8.24
CA PHE A 103 -1.11 -11.97 -9.59
C PHE A 103 0.24 -11.42 -10.06
N LEU A 104 0.88 -10.59 -9.24
CA LEU A 104 2.16 -9.95 -9.57
C LEU A 104 3.30 -10.97 -9.74
N ARG A 105 3.33 -12.03 -8.93
CA ARG A 105 4.30 -13.14 -9.11
C ARG A 105 4.17 -13.79 -10.47
N ASN A 106 2.95 -14.07 -10.90
CA ASN A 106 2.69 -14.70 -12.19
C ASN A 106 3.01 -13.77 -13.36
N GLU A 107 2.61 -12.49 -13.27
CA GLU A 107 2.77 -11.51 -14.33
C GLU A 107 4.23 -11.12 -14.55
N PHE A 108 4.95 -10.82 -13.48
CA PHE A 108 6.36 -10.42 -13.53
C PHE A 108 7.33 -11.59 -13.42
N LYS A 109 6.84 -12.84 -13.32
CA LYS A 109 7.64 -14.07 -13.15
C LYS A 109 8.68 -13.94 -12.04
N VAL A 110 8.28 -13.33 -10.93
CA VAL A 110 9.15 -13.06 -9.79
C VAL A 110 8.98 -14.16 -8.75
N ASP A 111 10.06 -14.82 -8.44
CA ASP A 111 10.14 -15.79 -7.36
C ASP A 111 10.94 -15.21 -6.19
N VAL A 112 10.23 -14.54 -5.29
CA VAL A 112 10.87 -13.79 -4.19
C VAL A 112 11.23 -14.70 -3.01
N ASP A 113 10.58 -15.88 -2.89
CA ASP A 113 10.65 -16.57 -1.60
C ASP A 113 10.48 -18.10 -1.54
N CYS A 114 10.06 -18.80 -2.59
CA CYS A 114 9.58 -20.16 -2.36
C CYS A 114 10.00 -21.23 -3.40
N SER A 115 10.77 -20.92 -4.42
CA SER A 115 11.13 -21.91 -5.46
C SER A 115 12.00 -23.04 -4.92
N HIS A 116 12.82 -22.73 -3.93
CA HIS A 116 13.75 -23.66 -3.30
C HIS A 116 13.11 -24.54 -2.21
N LEU A 117 11.85 -24.27 -1.83
CA LEU A 117 11.15 -25.02 -0.80
C LEU A 117 10.52 -26.29 -1.35
N SER A 118 10.62 -27.39 -0.59
CA SER A 118 9.86 -28.60 -0.82
C SER A 118 8.35 -28.37 -0.63
N ASP A 119 7.50 -29.26 -1.12
CA ASP A 119 6.05 -29.11 -0.99
C ASP A 119 5.59 -29.16 0.47
N ALA A 120 6.29 -29.94 1.32
CA ALA A 120 6.03 -29.94 2.76
C ALA A 120 6.35 -28.59 3.42
N GLU A 121 7.46 -27.97 3.06
CA GLU A 121 7.85 -26.63 3.57
C GLU A 121 6.92 -25.54 3.05
N LYS A 122 6.44 -25.64 1.80
CA LYS A 122 5.39 -24.74 1.26
C LYS A 122 4.09 -24.86 2.03
N GLY A 123 3.70 -26.10 2.37
CA GLY A 123 2.51 -26.36 3.20
C GLY A 123 2.64 -25.76 4.60
N LEU A 124 3.81 -25.92 5.23
CA LEU A 124 4.11 -25.32 6.53
C LEU A 124 4.09 -23.78 6.47
N ALA A 125 4.75 -23.19 5.47
CA ALA A 125 4.77 -21.75 5.27
C ALA A 125 3.36 -21.18 5.07
N HIS A 126 2.51 -21.87 4.29
CA HIS A 126 1.11 -21.48 4.10
C HIS A 126 0.31 -21.55 5.41
N SER A 127 0.52 -22.61 6.21
CA SER A 127 -0.14 -22.75 7.51
C SER A 127 0.24 -21.64 8.49
N ILE A 128 1.53 -21.31 8.56
CA ILE A 128 2.03 -20.20 9.38
C ILE A 128 1.43 -18.87 8.90
N GLN A 129 1.47 -18.60 7.58
CA GLN A 129 0.88 -17.39 7.02
C GLN A 129 -0.60 -17.25 7.38
N THR A 130 -1.38 -18.32 7.18
CA THR A 130 -2.82 -18.33 7.51
C THR A 130 -3.05 -18.09 9.00
N THR A 131 -2.25 -18.71 9.85
CA THR A 131 -2.34 -18.49 11.31
C THR A 131 -2.08 -17.03 11.68
N LEU A 132 -1.09 -16.40 11.10
CA LEU A 132 -0.78 -14.98 11.35
C LEU A 132 -1.90 -14.07 10.84
N GLU A 133 -2.44 -14.33 9.66
CA GLU A 133 -3.45 -13.48 9.03
C GLU A 133 -4.84 -13.63 9.64
N GLU A 134 -5.24 -14.86 10.03
CA GLU A 134 -6.60 -15.13 10.48
C GLU A 134 -6.75 -15.17 12.01
N ASN A 135 -5.67 -15.42 12.76
CA ASN A 135 -5.74 -15.53 14.22
C ASN A 135 -4.95 -14.47 14.98
N THR A 136 -3.80 -14.02 14.44
CA THR A 136 -2.94 -13.08 15.19
C THR A 136 -3.26 -11.63 14.83
N TYR A 137 -3.72 -11.37 13.62
CA TYR A 137 -4.03 -10.02 13.15
C TYR A 137 -5.34 -9.47 13.74
N TRP A 138 -6.32 -10.31 14.04
CA TRP A 138 -7.62 -9.96 14.65
C TRP A 138 -7.58 -10.13 16.16
#